data_8da70e642bf3c8bd99f275b5969dd11a
#
_entry.id   8da70e642bf3c8bd99f275b5969dd11a
#
_cell.length_a   1.000
_cell.length_b   1.000
_cell.length_c   1.000
_cell.angle_alpha   90.00
_cell.angle_beta   90.00
_cell.angle_gamma   90.00
#
_symmetry.space_group_name_H-M   'P 1'
#
loop_
_entity.id
_entity.type
_entity.pdbx_description
1 polymer ?
#
loop_
_entity_poly.entity_id
_entity_poly.type
_entity_poly.pdbx_seq_one_letter_code
_entity_poly.pdbx_strand_id
1 'polypeptide(L)'
;MRRYVIFFTIGWLLPAAIIILINGLVDPYRLFHKPWVHDNYYPRNLRILASGIINTEAFDSIILGSSIAQNFSPNEASKVFGSKFVNISISGSSITERSLVLNYALKKRKLNEVIYSLDWGSLGIDSISKTHIAPYAYLYDNNSWNDILIYASNPAAFRFAFCNSILISGDNFCTNSKDIESLVEWHSDKEYSKRFGGLHKWFDVKNNNQVQGALKSISQSIKAINSSDVKKIDLTKLMDSKLKHQQVFRANLLNIIAQHPETKFYLFFPPYSRLNYAITKQSDPQKFEDYLEILRFVVNECAQHSNVKVYGFETELFLDDISNYRDTLHYHQHFNSKMLHWMKKGDHELTPSNLNAYINIISERADSYPLGDIGRQIESFLNLVP
;
A
#
# COMPACT_ATOMS: atom_id res chain seq x y z
N MET A 1 -26.23 -45.59 -19.12
CA MET A 1 -25.97 -44.14 -19.21
C MET A 1 -26.30 -43.39 -17.92
N ARG A 2 -27.54 -43.44 -17.39
CA ARG A 2 -27.93 -42.69 -16.17
C ARG A 2 -27.07 -42.99 -14.91
N ARG A 3 -26.71 -44.28 -14.68
CA ARG A 3 -25.83 -44.67 -13.55
C ARG A 3 -24.41 -44.11 -13.68
N TYR A 4 -23.83 -44.12 -14.88
CA TYR A 4 -22.48 -43.52 -15.10
C TYR A 4 -22.46 -42.04 -14.89
N VAL A 5 -23.51 -41.32 -15.32
CA VAL A 5 -23.62 -39.87 -15.05
C VAL A 5 -23.69 -39.59 -13.54
N ILE A 6 -24.49 -40.38 -12.80
CA ILE A 6 -24.60 -40.25 -11.35
C ILE A 6 -23.24 -40.48 -10.66
N PHE A 7 -22.56 -41.61 -10.98
CA PHE A 7 -21.25 -41.88 -10.40
C PHE A 7 -20.20 -40.86 -10.77
N PHE A 8 -20.20 -40.39 -12.00
CA PHE A 8 -19.31 -39.30 -12.45
C PHE A 8 -19.58 -38.02 -11.69
N THR A 9 -20.85 -37.61 -11.57
CA THR A 9 -21.25 -36.42 -10.85
C THR A 9 -20.88 -36.50 -9.36
N ILE A 10 -21.17 -37.64 -8.70
CA ILE A 10 -20.79 -37.83 -7.28
C ILE A 10 -19.27 -37.87 -7.15
N GLY A 11 -18.54 -38.49 -8.08
CA GLY A 11 -17.07 -38.56 -8.08
C GLY A 11 -16.39 -37.19 -8.13
N TRP A 12 -17.04 -36.17 -8.69
CA TRP A 12 -16.52 -34.79 -8.71
C TRP A 12 -17.08 -33.94 -7.58
N LEU A 13 -18.36 -34.03 -7.27
CA LEU A 13 -19.00 -33.19 -6.26
C LEU A 13 -18.58 -33.56 -4.84
N LEU A 14 -18.34 -34.83 -4.54
CA LEU A 14 -17.95 -35.25 -3.20
C LEU A 14 -16.55 -34.72 -2.78
N PRO A 15 -15.48 -34.87 -3.59
CA PRO A 15 -14.19 -34.24 -3.26
C PRO A 15 -14.27 -32.73 -3.14
N ALA A 16 -15.01 -32.04 -4.02
CA ALA A 16 -15.21 -30.61 -3.95
C ALA A 16 -15.90 -30.19 -2.65
N ALA A 17 -16.96 -30.89 -2.25
CA ALA A 17 -17.66 -30.65 -0.99
C ALA A 17 -16.75 -30.87 0.23
N ILE A 18 -15.91 -31.93 0.22
CA ILE A 18 -14.94 -32.21 1.28
C ILE A 18 -13.91 -31.07 1.38
N ILE A 19 -13.38 -30.59 0.25
CA ILE A 19 -12.42 -29.47 0.23
C ILE A 19 -13.04 -28.20 0.81
N ILE A 20 -14.26 -27.85 0.40
CA ILE A 20 -14.99 -26.69 0.92
C ILE A 20 -15.23 -26.84 2.44
N LEU A 21 -15.63 -28.04 2.86
CA LEU A 21 -15.86 -28.31 4.29
C LEU A 21 -14.57 -28.17 5.11
N ILE A 22 -13.46 -28.76 4.66
CA ILE A 22 -12.15 -28.63 5.34
C ILE A 22 -11.74 -27.17 5.39
N ASN A 23 -11.82 -26.45 4.26
CA ASN A 23 -11.47 -25.03 4.22
C ASN A 23 -12.36 -24.19 5.14
N GLY A 24 -13.66 -24.46 5.19
CA GLY A 24 -14.59 -23.76 6.08
C GLY A 24 -14.36 -24.06 7.57
N LEU A 25 -14.03 -25.34 7.90
CA LEU A 25 -13.74 -25.74 9.27
C LEU A 25 -12.41 -25.18 9.79
N VAL A 26 -11.39 -25.13 8.93
CA VAL A 26 -10.06 -24.61 9.32
C VAL A 26 -10.02 -23.08 9.24
N ASP A 27 -10.78 -22.51 8.31
CA ASP A 27 -10.89 -21.06 8.05
C ASP A 27 -9.52 -20.36 7.89
N PRO A 28 -8.69 -20.75 6.90
CA PRO A 28 -7.33 -20.27 6.77
C PRO A 28 -7.23 -18.75 6.53
N TYR A 29 -8.26 -18.11 6.01
CA TYR A 29 -8.34 -16.66 5.81
C TYR A 29 -9.06 -15.94 6.95
N ARG A 30 -9.50 -16.66 8.00
CA ARG A 30 -10.17 -16.09 9.20
C ARG A 30 -11.46 -15.32 8.87
N LEU A 31 -12.19 -15.76 7.87
CA LEU A 31 -13.42 -15.06 7.44
C LEU A 31 -14.56 -15.22 8.45
N PHE A 32 -14.65 -16.38 9.10
CA PHE A 32 -15.70 -16.74 10.05
C PHE A 32 -15.22 -16.84 11.49
N HIS A 33 -13.97 -17.34 11.69
CA HIS A 33 -13.39 -17.54 13.03
C HIS A 33 -11.87 -17.56 13.00
N LYS A 34 -11.23 -17.50 14.16
CA LYS A 34 -9.78 -17.75 14.26
C LYS A 34 -9.49 -19.24 14.03
N PRO A 35 -8.36 -19.59 13.37
CA PRO A 35 -7.94 -20.98 13.27
C PRO A 35 -7.79 -21.64 14.65
N TRP A 36 -8.30 -22.86 14.77
CA TRP A 36 -8.34 -23.54 16.10
C TRP A 36 -6.99 -24.13 16.51
N VAL A 37 -6.08 -24.36 15.56
CA VAL A 37 -4.86 -25.16 15.80
C VAL A 37 -3.59 -24.30 15.74
N HIS A 38 -3.51 -23.35 14.84
CA HIS A 38 -2.34 -22.48 14.65
C HIS A 38 -2.76 -21.02 14.58
N ASP A 39 -2.78 -20.33 15.71
CA ASP A 39 -3.15 -18.91 15.79
C ASP A 39 -2.21 -17.97 14.99
N ASN A 40 -1.02 -18.44 14.68
CA ASN A 40 0.09 -17.61 14.17
C ASN A 40 0.36 -17.82 12.68
N TYR A 41 -0.60 -18.35 11.93
CA TYR A 41 -0.45 -18.53 10.49
C TYR A 41 -1.32 -17.54 9.71
N TYR A 42 -0.67 -16.67 8.91
CA TYR A 42 -1.36 -15.66 8.11
C TYR A 42 -0.96 -15.76 6.64
N PRO A 43 -1.90 -16.10 5.72
CA PRO A 43 -1.65 -16.02 4.29
C PRO A 43 -1.30 -14.59 3.85
N ARG A 44 -0.31 -14.44 2.96
CA ARG A 44 0.18 -13.10 2.56
C ARG A 44 -0.76 -12.32 1.62
N ASN A 45 -1.84 -12.90 1.15
CA ASN A 45 -2.80 -12.19 0.28
C ASN A 45 -3.72 -11.29 1.10
N LEU A 46 -3.28 -10.06 1.35
CA LEU A 46 -4.05 -9.10 2.13
C LEU A 46 -5.36 -8.65 1.48
N ARG A 47 -5.55 -8.81 0.18
CA ARG A 47 -6.85 -8.55 -0.46
C ARG A 47 -7.94 -9.52 -0.02
N ILE A 48 -7.57 -10.68 0.49
CA ILE A 48 -8.49 -11.65 1.09
C ILE A 48 -8.43 -11.56 2.61
N LEU A 49 -7.22 -11.61 3.17
CA LEU A 49 -7.01 -11.71 4.60
C LEU A 49 -7.46 -10.48 5.39
N ALA A 50 -7.46 -9.29 4.79
CA ALA A 50 -7.88 -8.07 5.50
C ALA A 50 -9.34 -8.17 5.98
N SER A 51 -10.25 -8.76 5.19
CA SER A 51 -11.64 -9.00 5.65
C SER A 51 -11.69 -9.94 6.85
N GLY A 52 -10.89 -11.01 6.84
CA GLY A 52 -10.80 -11.94 7.95
C GLY A 52 -10.20 -11.30 9.22
N ILE A 53 -9.14 -10.51 9.10
CA ILE A 53 -8.58 -9.74 10.22
C ILE A 53 -9.65 -8.81 10.80
N ILE A 54 -10.37 -8.09 9.96
CA ILE A 54 -11.45 -7.20 10.39
C ILE A 54 -12.53 -7.97 11.15
N ASN A 55 -12.86 -9.19 10.73
CA ASN A 55 -13.89 -10.00 11.38
C ASN A 55 -13.43 -10.59 12.71
N THR A 56 -12.19 -11.09 12.81
CA THR A 56 -11.78 -11.99 13.89
C THR A 56 -10.77 -11.40 14.87
N GLU A 57 -9.94 -10.41 14.46
CA GLU A 57 -8.94 -9.86 15.38
C GLU A 57 -9.52 -8.74 16.25
N ALA A 58 -8.97 -8.60 17.45
CA ALA A 58 -9.36 -7.53 18.37
C ALA A 58 -8.46 -6.31 18.18
N PHE A 59 -9.03 -5.22 17.64
CA PHE A 59 -8.39 -3.92 17.47
C PHE A 59 -9.45 -2.81 17.46
N ASP A 60 -9.01 -1.59 17.63
CA ASP A 60 -9.84 -0.38 17.55
C ASP A 60 -9.26 0.69 16.63
N SER A 61 -8.11 0.43 16.00
CA SER A 61 -7.42 1.37 15.13
C SER A 61 -6.70 0.65 13.99
N ILE A 62 -6.55 1.30 12.84
CA ILE A 62 -5.94 0.66 11.66
C ILE A 62 -4.87 1.54 11.02
N ILE A 63 -3.88 0.86 10.42
CA ILE A 63 -2.98 1.43 9.42
C ILE A 63 -3.41 0.88 8.06
N LEU A 64 -3.68 1.78 7.12
CA LEU A 64 -4.15 1.43 5.78
C LEU A 64 -3.42 2.25 4.71
N GLY A 65 -2.79 1.56 3.79
CA GLY A 65 -2.06 2.19 2.70
C GLY A 65 -1.62 1.19 1.64
N SER A 66 -0.65 1.60 0.84
CA SER A 66 0.03 0.74 -0.13
C SER A 66 1.21 0.00 0.50
N SER A 67 2.13 -0.54 -0.34
CA SER A 67 3.39 -1.13 0.12
C SER A 67 4.24 -0.20 0.99
N ILE A 68 4.10 1.09 0.83
CA ILE A 68 4.80 2.10 1.62
C ILE A 68 4.40 2.03 3.10
N ALA A 69 3.12 1.86 3.36
CA ALA A 69 2.60 1.79 4.73
C ALA A 69 2.75 0.41 5.38
N GLN A 70 3.14 -0.62 4.62
CA GLN A 70 3.31 -1.98 5.15
C GLN A 70 4.38 -2.09 6.24
N ASN A 71 5.39 -1.22 6.22
CA ASN A 71 6.47 -1.22 7.21
C ASN A 71 6.18 -0.41 8.48
N PHE A 72 4.99 0.14 8.64
CA PHE A 72 4.58 0.68 9.94
C PHE A 72 4.28 -0.46 10.90
N SER A 73 4.97 -0.48 12.05
CA SER A 73 4.70 -1.43 13.12
C SER A 73 3.37 -1.11 13.81
N PRO A 74 2.37 -2.01 13.79
CA PRO A 74 1.13 -1.80 14.52
C PRO A 74 1.34 -1.80 16.03
N ASN A 75 2.31 -2.53 16.56
CA ASN A 75 2.66 -2.52 17.98
C ASN A 75 3.27 -1.18 18.40
N GLU A 76 4.13 -0.59 17.58
CA GLU A 76 4.68 0.73 17.83
C GLU A 76 3.60 1.81 17.74
N ALA A 77 2.76 1.76 16.70
CA ALA A 77 1.62 2.65 16.59
C ALA A 77 0.71 2.56 17.82
N SER A 78 0.44 1.33 18.30
CA SER A 78 -0.37 1.11 19.49
C SER A 78 0.25 1.77 20.74
N LYS A 79 1.56 1.66 20.93
CA LYS A 79 2.27 2.31 22.05
C LYS A 79 2.24 3.83 21.95
N VAL A 80 2.47 4.37 20.74
CA VAL A 80 2.57 5.81 20.51
C VAL A 80 1.21 6.49 20.63
N PHE A 81 0.16 5.89 20.11
CA PHE A 81 -1.17 6.48 20.07
C PHE A 81 -2.03 6.12 21.29
N GLY A 82 -1.76 5.00 21.94
CA GLY A 82 -2.55 4.50 23.08
C GLY A 82 -3.83 3.77 22.64
N SER A 83 -3.90 3.35 21.38
CA SER A 83 -4.98 2.59 20.76
C SER A 83 -4.45 1.26 20.27
N LYS A 84 -5.32 0.27 20.02
CA LYS A 84 -4.88 -1.04 19.53
C LYS A 84 -4.92 -1.10 18.01
N PHE A 85 -3.77 -0.91 17.37
CA PHE A 85 -3.64 -0.91 15.91
C PHE A 85 -3.47 -2.31 15.32
N VAL A 86 -3.96 -2.47 14.08
CA VAL A 86 -3.52 -3.49 13.13
C VAL A 86 -3.11 -2.81 11.82
N ASN A 87 -2.15 -3.41 11.11
CA ASN A 87 -1.74 -2.93 9.80
C ASN A 87 -2.34 -3.84 8.72
N ILE A 88 -3.30 -3.31 7.96
CA ILE A 88 -3.97 -4.00 6.85
C ILE A 88 -3.66 -3.34 5.50
N SER A 89 -2.49 -2.72 5.39
CA SER A 89 -2.04 -2.06 4.15
C SER A 89 -1.81 -3.06 3.03
N ILE A 90 -2.28 -2.74 1.83
CA ILE A 90 -2.30 -3.64 0.67
C ILE A 90 -1.33 -3.13 -0.39
N SER A 91 -0.30 -3.91 -0.70
CA SER A 91 0.69 -3.55 -1.73
C SER A 91 0.05 -3.23 -3.07
N GLY A 92 0.46 -2.09 -3.67
CA GLY A 92 -0.05 -1.64 -4.97
C GLY A 92 -1.54 -1.29 -4.99
N SER A 93 -2.16 -1.04 -3.82
CA SER A 93 -3.58 -0.68 -3.77
C SER A 93 -3.83 0.75 -4.23
N SER A 94 -4.95 0.95 -4.91
CA SER A 94 -5.52 2.27 -5.19
C SER A 94 -6.31 2.81 -3.99
N ILE A 95 -6.64 4.10 -4.02
CA ILE A 95 -7.54 4.71 -3.03
C ILE A 95 -8.92 4.03 -3.05
N THR A 96 -9.38 3.60 -4.22
CA THR A 96 -10.67 2.92 -4.40
C THR A 96 -10.68 1.53 -3.75
N GLU A 97 -9.58 0.76 -3.84
CA GLU A 97 -9.44 -0.49 -3.09
C GLU A 97 -9.46 -0.26 -1.58
N ARG A 98 -8.68 0.71 -1.12
CA ARG A 98 -8.59 1.05 0.30
C ARG A 98 -9.90 1.59 0.86
N SER A 99 -10.66 2.32 0.05
CA SER A 99 -12.02 2.77 0.41
C SER A 99 -12.96 1.60 0.70
N LEU A 100 -12.93 0.55 -0.13
CA LEU A 100 -13.72 -0.66 0.10
C LEU A 100 -13.38 -1.32 1.45
N VAL A 101 -12.08 -1.49 1.72
CA VAL A 101 -11.58 -2.09 2.98
C VAL A 101 -11.91 -1.21 4.19
N LEU A 102 -11.71 0.12 4.08
CA LEU A 102 -12.01 1.07 5.15
C LEU A 102 -13.49 1.10 5.51
N ASN A 103 -14.36 1.19 4.49
CA ASN A 103 -15.82 1.15 4.70
C ASN A 103 -16.25 -0.15 5.38
N TYR A 104 -15.68 -1.29 4.99
CA TYR A 104 -15.97 -2.57 5.64
C TYR A 104 -15.52 -2.58 7.10
N ALA A 105 -14.32 -2.08 7.39
CA ALA A 105 -13.80 -1.99 8.76
C ALA A 105 -14.68 -1.10 9.63
N LEU A 106 -15.07 0.09 9.15
CA LEU A 106 -15.94 1.03 9.86
C LEU A 106 -17.37 0.49 10.10
N LYS A 107 -17.88 -0.33 9.17
CA LYS A 107 -19.18 -1.00 9.35
C LYS A 107 -19.13 -2.11 10.40
N LYS A 108 -18.01 -2.83 10.48
CA LYS A 108 -17.85 -3.97 11.40
C LYS A 108 -17.37 -3.54 12.79
N ARG A 109 -16.68 -2.41 12.90
CA ARG A 109 -15.99 -1.98 14.12
C ARG A 109 -16.09 -0.48 14.34
N LYS A 110 -16.14 -0.09 15.62
CA LYS A 110 -15.91 1.30 16.00
C LYS A 110 -14.40 1.54 15.97
N LEU A 111 -13.93 2.35 15.04
CA LEU A 111 -12.52 2.72 14.94
C LEU A 111 -12.26 4.04 15.67
N ASN A 112 -11.23 4.05 16.51
CA ASN A 112 -10.74 5.26 17.17
C ASN A 112 -9.85 6.08 16.26
N GLU A 113 -8.90 5.41 15.57
CA GLU A 113 -7.87 6.08 14.79
C GLU A 113 -7.56 5.31 13.50
N VAL A 114 -7.32 6.06 12.43
CA VAL A 114 -6.94 5.55 11.11
C VAL A 114 -5.69 6.29 10.64
N ILE A 115 -4.57 5.60 10.47
CA ILE A 115 -3.38 6.12 9.79
C ILE A 115 -3.48 5.70 8.32
N TYR A 116 -3.48 6.67 7.40
CA TYR A 116 -3.76 6.42 5.98
C TYR A 116 -2.73 7.07 5.06
N SER A 117 -2.11 6.27 4.18
CA SER A 117 -1.16 6.80 3.22
C SER A 117 -1.83 7.35 1.95
N LEU A 118 -1.39 8.52 1.51
CA LEU A 118 -1.88 9.20 0.30
C LEU A 118 -0.85 9.06 -0.83
N ASP A 119 -0.81 7.88 -1.43
CA ASP A 119 0.05 7.64 -2.60
C ASP A 119 -0.56 8.36 -3.81
N TRP A 120 0.08 9.43 -4.29
CA TRP A 120 -0.48 10.27 -5.37
C TRP A 120 -0.83 9.50 -6.65
N GLY A 121 -0.02 8.50 -7.03
CA GLY A 121 -0.32 7.63 -8.17
C GLY A 121 -1.54 6.73 -7.99
N SER A 122 -2.07 6.62 -6.78
CA SER A 122 -3.23 5.77 -6.47
C SER A 122 -4.59 6.42 -6.75
N LEU A 123 -4.61 7.75 -7.00
CA LEU A 123 -5.83 8.52 -7.22
C LEU A 123 -6.40 8.41 -8.66
N GLY A 124 -5.66 7.79 -9.58
CA GLY A 124 -6.10 7.65 -10.98
C GLY A 124 -7.17 6.60 -11.24
N ILE A 125 -7.43 5.69 -10.28
CA ILE A 125 -8.36 4.56 -10.43
C ILE A 125 -9.70 4.89 -9.75
N ASP A 126 -10.75 4.95 -10.55
CA ASP A 126 -12.09 5.42 -10.19
C ASP A 126 -13.12 4.30 -9.98
N SER A 127 -12.78 3.05 -10.23
CA SER A 127 -13.71 1.92 -10.16
C SER A 127 -13.05 0.67 -9.60
N ILE A 128 -13.77 -0.06 -8.74
CA ILE A 128 -13.35 -1.35 -8.18
C ILE A 128 -13.04 -2.36 -9.28
N SER A 129 -13.81 -2.40 -10.37
CA SER A 129 -13.61 -3.33 -11.48
C SER A 129 -12.24 -3.20 -12.16
N LYS A 130 -11.57 -2.04 -12.02
CA LYS A 130 -10.22 -1.77 -12.54
C LYS A 130 -9.11 -2.07 -11.54
N THR A 131 -9.42 -2.64 -10.38
CA THR A 131 -8.46 -2.88 -9.29
C THR A 131 -8.16 -4.36 -9.13
N HIS A 132 -7.06 -4.66 -8.43
CA HIS A 132 -6.68 -6.03 -8.10
C HIS A 132 -7.54 -6.67 -7.00
N ILE A 133 -8.34 -5.89 -6.26
CA ILE A 133 -9.30 -6.42 -5.28
C ILE A 133 -10.61 -6.87 -5.95
N ALA A 134 -10.87 -6.48 -7.19
CA ALA A 134 -12.13 -6.78 -7.88
C ALA A 134 -12.59 -8.24 -7.77
N PRO A 135 -11.71 -9.27 -7.95
CA PRO A 135 -12.09 -10.67 -7.79
C PRO A 135 -12.52 -11.05 -6.37
N TYR A 136 -12.20 -10.23 -5.38
CA TYR A 136 -12.41 -10.48 -3.95
C TYR A 136 -13.36 -9.45 -3.31
N ALA A 137 -13.94 -8.56 -4.11
CA ALA A 137 -14.76 -7.45 -3.58
C ALA A 137 -15.99 -7.94 -2.78
N TYR A 138 -16.51 -9.12 -3.09
CA TYR A 138 -17.62 -9.75 -2.37
C TYR A 138 -17.29 -10.06 -0.90
N LEU A 139 -16.01 -10.22 -0.53
CA LEU A 139 -15.59 -10.42 0.86
C LEU A 139 -15.81 -9.19 1.74
N TYR A 140 -16.17 -8.06 1.14
CA TYR A 140 -16.39 -6.76 1.78
C TYR A 140 -17.85 -6.27 1.68
N ASP A 141 -18.80 -7.15 1.30
CA ASP A 141 -20.22 -6.79 1.11
C ASP A 141 -21.12 -7.08 2.33
N ASN A 142 -20.57 -7.62 3.41
CA ASN A 142 -21.29 -8.09 4.61
C ASN A 142 -22.18 -9.35 4.40
N ASN A 143 -22.08 -10.03 3.26
CA ASN A 143 -22.79 -11.27 2.99
C ASN A 143 -21.87 -12.48 3.21
N SER A 144 -21.87 -13.02 4.43
CA SER A 144 -21.02 -14.16 4.80
C SER A 144 -21.25 -15.44 3.99
N TRP A 145 -22.40 -15.57 3.31
CA TRP A 145 -22.62 -16.69 2.39
C TRP A 145 -21.73 -16.58 1.14
N ASN A 146 -21.44 -15.35 0.68
CA ASN A 146 -20.52 -15.14 -0.42
C ASN A 146 -19.07 -15.45 -0.04
N ASP A 147 -18.72 -15.30 1.23
CA ASP A 147 -17.35 -15.52 1.73
C ASP A 147 -16.91 -16.99 1.52
N ILE A 148 -17.84 -17.95 1.54
CA ILE A 148 -17.52 -19.35 1.29
C ILE A 148 -17.03 -19.62 -0.14
N LEU A 149 -17.35 -18.72 -1.10
CA LEU A 149 -16.92 -18.85 -2.49
C LEU A 149 -15.40 -18.85 -2.64
N ILE A 150 -14.67 -18.15 -1.74
CA ILE A 150 -13.20 -18.16 -1.76
C ILE A 150 -12.65 -19.56 -1.51
N TYR A 151 -13.31 -20.35 -0.66
CA TYR A 151 -12.90 -21.71 -0.34
C TYR A 151 -13.22 -22.72 -1.46
N ALA A 152 -14.21 -22.41 -2.30
CA ALA A 152 -14.54 -23.20 -3.49
C ALA A 152 -13.68 -22.84 -4.70
N SER A 153 -13.28 -21.55 -4.84
CA SER A 153 -12.65 -21.03 -6.05
C SER A 153 -11.14 -20.82 -5.95
N ASN A 154 -10.56 -20.77 -4.73
CA ASN A 154 -9.15 -20.51 -4.53
C ASN A 154 -8.38 -21.76 -4.06
N PRO A 155 -7.61 -22.43 -4.95
CA PRO A 155 -6.81 -23.61 -4.57
C PRO A 155 -5.80 -23.36 -3.45
N ALA A 156 -5.32 -22.11 -3.30
CA ALA A 156 -4.41 -21.75 -2.22
C ALA A 156 -5.08 -21.85 -0.84
N ALA A 157 -6.41 -21.68 -0.75
CA ALA A 157 -7.14 -21.83 0.50
C ALA A 157 -6.95 -23.23 1.08
N PHE A 158 -7.04 -24.28 0.25
CA PHE A 158 -6.84 -25.65 0.66
C PHE A 158 -5.42 -25.91 1.17
N ARG A 159 -4.40 -25.39 0.48
CA ARG A 159 -3.02 -25.45 0.97
C ARG A 159 -2.87 -24.77 2.34
N PHE A 160 -3.46 -23.61 2.50
CA PHE A 160 -3.39 -22.87 3.77
C PHE A 160 -4.19 -23.54 4.89
N ALA A 161 -5.27 -24.26 4.54
CA ALA A 161 -6.01 -25.05 5.53
C ALA A 161 -5.14 -26.17 6.12
N PHE A 162 -4.30 -26.83 5.32
CA PHE A 162 -3.33 -27.81 5.82
C PHE A 162 -2.30 -27.15 6.74
N CYS A 163 -1.81 -25.97 6.41
CA CYS A 163 -0.86 -25.23 7.24
C CYS A 163 -1.44 -24.79 8.59
N ASN A 164 -2.75 -24.61 8.68
CA ASN A 164 -3.47 -24.31 9.93
C ASN A 164 -4.03 -25.55 10.62
N SER A 165 -3.76 -26.76 10.10
CA SER A 165 -4.19 -28.02 10.70
C SER A 165 -3.05 -28.77 11.40
N ILE A 166 -3.38 -29.76 12.22
CA ILE A 166 -2.41 -30.65 12.90
C ILE A 166 -1.62 -31.51 11.92
N LEU A 167 -2.12 -31.66 10.67
CA LEU A 167 -1.66 -32.69 9.73
C LEU A 167 -0.32 -32.38 9.09
N ILE A 168 0.08 -31.11 8.98
CA ILE A 168 1.36 -30.73 8.38
C ILE A 168 1.99 -29.58 9.18
N SER A 169 3.04 -29.89 9.92
CA SER A 169 3.90 -28.93 10.59
C SER A 169 5.29 -28.95 9.94
N GLY A 170 5.45 -28.29 8.80
CA GLY A 170 6.75 -28.24 8.11
C GLY A 170 7.02 -26.85 7.53
N ASP A 171 8.13 -26.23 7.94
CA ASP A 171 8.51 -24.85 7.58
C ASP A 171 8.62 -24.59 6.07
N ASN A 172 8.93 -25.61 5.25
CA ASN A 172 9.14 -25.43 3.81
C ASN A 172 7.86 -25.35 2.99
N PHE A 173 6.73 -25.90 3.48
CA PHE A 173 5.45 -25.89 2.78
C PHE A 173 4.57 -24.71 3.21
N CYS A 174 4.73 -24.26 4.45
CA CYS A 174 3.90 -23.25 5.11
C CYS A 174 4.72 -21.98 5.41
N THR A 175 5.37 -21.41 4.40
CA THR A 175 6.15 -20.18 4.52
C THR A 175 5.24 -18.96 4.59
N ASN A 176 4.88 -18.49 5.78
CA ASN A 176 4.08 -17.26 5.96
C ASN A 176 4.41 -16.53 7.26
N SER A 177 3.84 -15.36 7.43
CA SER A 177 4.01 -14.56 8.64
C SER A 177 3.56 -15.31 9.87
N LYS A 178 4.38 -15.27 10.92
CA LYS A 178 4.13 -16.00 12.17
C LYS A 178 3.24 -15.22 13.15
N ASP A 179 3.06 -13.93 12.90
CA ASP A 179 2.25 -13.06 13.74
C ASP A 179 1.67 -11.90 12.92
N ILE A 180 0.72 -11.18 13.49
CA ILE A 180 0.05 -10.04 12.86
C ILE A 180 0.97 -8.81 12.75
N GLU A 181 2.01 -8.73 13.57
CA GLU A 181 3.00 -7.65 13.54
C GLU A 181 3.87 -7.74 12.28
N SER A 182 4.35 -8.96 11.95
CA SER A 182 5.22 -9.20 10.81
C SER A 182 4.47 -9.45 9.51
N LEU A 183 3.13 -9.50 9.54
CA LEU A 183 2.28 -9.88 8.42
C LEU A 183 2.56 -9.10 7.14
N VAL A 184 2.75 -7.81 7.25
CA VAL A 184 2.88 -6.89 6.13
C VAL A 184 4.30 -6.35 5.95
N GLU A 185 5.20 -6.61 6.88
CA GLU A 185 6.59 -6.13 6.84
C GLU A 185 7.38 -6.78 5.69
N TRP A 186 7.77 -5.97 4.72
CA TRP A 186 8.66 -6.42 3.66
C TRP A 186 10.14 -6.12 3.94
N HIS A 187 10.46 -5.22 4.89
CA HIS A 187 11.83 -4.86 5.22
C HIS A 187 12.62 -6.00 5.86
N SER A 188 11.95 -6.94 6.53
CA SER A 188 12.54 -8.15 7.08
C SER A 188 12.92 -9.19 6.02
N ASP A 189 12.42 -9.03 4.78
CA ASP A 189 12.79 -9.88 3.66
C ASP A 189 14.25 -9.59 3.23
N LYS A 190 15.09 -10.64 3.25
CA LYS A 190 16.52 -10.53 2.93
C LYS A 190 16.80 -9.96 1.54
N GLU A 191 15.94 -10.22 0.55
CA GLU A 191 16.12 -9.72 -0.81
C GLU A 191 15.82 -8.21 -0.89
N TYR A 192 14.86 -7.72 -0.13
CA TYR A 192 14.55 -6.30 -0.11
C TYR A 192 15.53 -5.51 0.76
N SER A 193 15.95 -6.05 1.90
CA SER A 193 16.87 -5.37 2.81
C SER A 193 18.26 -5.14 2.19
N LYS A 194 18.71 -6.00 1.29
CA LYS A 194 19.98 -5.85 0.57
C LYS A 194 20.06 -4.64 -0.36
N ARG A 195 18.94 -4.04 -0.72
CA ARG A 195 18.85 -2.92 -1.67
C ARG A 195 19.05 -1.54 -1.04
N PHE A 196 19.04 -1.46 0.29
CA PHE A 196 19.38 -0.21 1.00
C PHE A 196 20.90 0.01 1.00
N GLY A 197 21.31 1.28 1.05
CA GLY A 197 22.72 1.66 1.08
C GLY A 197 23.23 2.38 -0.18
N GLY A 198 22.33 2.78 -1.10
CA GLY A 198 22.66 3.59 -2.27
C GLY A 198 22.65 2.82 -3.59
N LEU A 199 22.99 3.53 -4.68
CA LEU A 199 22.89 3.00 -6.05
C LEU A 199 23.67 1.71 -6.27
N HIS A 200 24.87 1.57 -5.65
CA HIS A 200 25.68 0.35 -5.80
C HIS A 200 24.92 -0.89 -5.34
N LYS A 201 24.04 -0.77 -4.32
CA LYS A 201 23.17 -1.87 -3.88
C LYS A 201 22.09 -2.21 -4.90
N TRP A 202 21.60 -1.22 -5.64
CA TRP A 202 20.67 -1.49 -6.74
C TRP A 202 21.38 -2.18 -7.91
N PHE A 203 22.66 -1.85 -8.16
CA PHE A 203 23.48 -2.49 -9.18
C PHE A 203 23.82 -3.95 -8.85
N ASP A 204 23.97 -4.30 -7.57
CA ASP A 204 24.25 -5.67 -7.13
C ASP A 204 23.12 -6.66 -7.46
N VAL A 205 21.89 -6.15 -7.73
CA VAL A 205 20.71 -6.99 -8.03
C VAL A 205 20.51 -7.16 -9.54
N LYS A 206 21.56 -7.64 -10.24
CA LYS A 206 21.62 -7.72 -11.72
C LYS A 206 20.47 -8.50 -12.36
N ASN A 207 19.97 -9.54 -11.72
CA ASN A 207 18.92 -10.42 -12.28
C ASN A 207 17.50 -10.02 -11.89
N ASN A 208 17.29 -8.85 -11.29
CA ASN A 208 15.96 -8.39 -10.89
C ASN A 208 15.38 -7.46 -11.94
N ASN A 209 14.44 -7.96 -12.76
CA ASN A 209 13.80 -7.19 -13.83
C ASN A 209 13.16 -5.88 -13.35
N GLN A 210 12.64 -5.83 -12.12
CA GLN A 210 12.03 -4.64 -11.56
C GLN A 210 13.08 -3.54 -11.31
N VAL A 211 14.21 -3.90 -10.72
CA VAL A 211 15.31 -2.94 -10.48
C VAL A 211 15.91 -2.48 -11.80
N GLN A 212 16.16 -3.39 -12.75
CA GLN A 212 16.67 -3.05 -14.08
C GLN A 212 15.71 -2.12 -14.84
N GLY A 213 14.40 -2.40 -14.77
CA GLY A 213 13.38 -1.53 -15.35
C GLY A 213 13.38 -0.13 -14.74
N ALA A 214 13.53 -0.03 -13.42
CA ALA A 214 13.62 1.26 -12.72
C ALA A 214 14.87 2.05 -13.14
N LEU A 215 16.05 1.41 -13.18
CA LEU A 215 17.30 2.04 -13.60
C LEU A 215 17.23 2.55 -15.05
N LYS A 216 16.67 1.75 -15.97
CA LYS A 216 16.45 2.16 -17.37
C LYS A 216 15.51 3.36 -17.46
N SER A 217 14.41 3.35 -16.69
CA SER A 217 13.47 4.48 -16.66
C SER A 217 14.11 5.76 -16.13
N ILE A 218 14.92 5.67 -15.08
CA ILE A 218 15.68 6.80 -14.53
C ILE A 218 16.65 7.35 -15.59
N SER A 219 17.44 6.48 -16.23
CA SER A 219 18.39 6.87 -17.28
C SER A 219 17.69 7.57 -18.44
N GLN A 220 16.55 7.04 -18.90
CA GLN A 220 15.76 7.65 -19.98
C GLN A 220 15.25 9.05 -19.60
N SER A 221 14.75 9.20 -18.36
CA SER A 221 14.29 10.51 -17.87
C SER A 221 15.42 11.54 -17.81
N ILE A 222 16.60 11.14 -17.32
CA ILE A 222 17.77 12.02 -17.24
C ILE A 222 18.26 12.40 -18.65
N LYS A 223 18.23 11.47 -19.62
CA LYS A 223 18.56 11.76 -21.03
C LYS A 223 17.58 12.78 -21.64
N ALA A 224 16.28 12.62 -21.39
CA ALA A 224 15.26 13.56 -21.85
C ALA A 224 15.49 14.96 -21.27
N ILE A 225 15.85 15.07 -19.98
CA ILE A 225 16.20 16.34 -19.34
C ILE A 225 17.40 16.97 -20.04
N ASN A 226 18.48 16.22 -20.27
CA ASN A 226 19.73 16.71 -20.86
C ASN A 226 19.56 17.13 -22.34
N SER A 227 18.66 16.48 -23.08
CA SER A 227 18.34 16.80 -24.47
C SER A 227 17.30 17.91 -24.64
N SER A 228 16.78 18.44 -23.54
CA SER A 228 15.64 19.37 -23.51
C SER A 228 14.35 18.82 -24.15
N ASP A 229 14.24 17.50 -24.27
CA ASP A 229 13.03 16.79 -24.71
C ASP A 229 12.09 16.57 -23.52
N VAL A 230 11.74 17.67 -22.86
CA VAL A 230 10.91 17.67 -21.66
C VAL A 230 9.45 17.92 -22.06
N LYS A 231 8.54 17.16 -21.47
CA LYS A 231 7.10 17.37 -21.68
C LYS A 231 6.69 18.77 -21.22
N LYS A 232 5.96 19.46 -22.10
CA LYS A 232 5.34 20.74 -21.73
C LYS A 232 4.06 20.54 -20.96
N ILE A 233 3.74 21.48 -20.07
CA ILE A 233 2.48 21.48 -19.34
C ILE A 233 1.33 21.77 -20.30
N ASP A 234 0.37 20.87 -20.36
CA ASP A 234 -0.90 21.00 -21.04
C ASP A 234 -1.98 21.36 -20.01
N LEU A 235 -2.37 22.61 -19.99
CA LEU A 235 -3.32 23.14 -19.01
C LEU A 235 -4.69 22.43 -19.06
N THR A 236 -5.13 21.98 -20.23
CA THR A 236 -6.40 21.25 -20.37
C THR A 236 -6.31 19.90 -19.69
N LYS A 237 -5.25 19.15 -19.96
CA LYS A 237 -5.02 17.85 -19.28
C LYS A 237 -4.81 17.99 -17.78
N LEU A 238 -4.13 19.06 -17.35
CA LEU A 238 -3.96 19.35 -15.91
C LEU A 238 -5.31 19.57 -15.23
N MET A 239 -6.18 20.32 -15.87
CA MET A 239 -7.53 20.61 -15.35
C MET A 239 -8.39 19.34 -15.28
N ASP A 240 -8.38 18.52 -16.34
CA ASP A 240 -9.11 17.24 -16.37
C ASP A 240 -8.61 16.26 -15.32
N SER A 241 -7.28 16.13 -15.20
CA SER A 241 -6.64 15.31 -14.18
C SER A 241 -7.01 15.77 -12.77
N LYS A 242 -6.93 17.06 -12.50
CA LYS A 242 -7.31 17.69 -11.24
C LYS A 242 -8.76 17.36 -10.87
N LEU A 243 -9.72 17.59 -11.78
CA LEU A 243 -11.13 17.31 -11.53
C LEU A 243 -11.37 15.83 -11.21
N LYS A 244 -10.74 14.94 -11.98
CA LYS A 244 -10.83 13.51 -11.75
C LYS A 244 -10.28 13.11 -10.37
N HIS A 245 -9.08 13.57 -10.02
CA HIS A 245 -8.45 13.26 -8.73
C HIS A 245 -9.30 13.78 -7.54
N GLN A 246 -9.86 14.98 -7.67
CA GLN A 246 -10.76 15.55 -6.67
C GLN A 246 -12.03 14.70 -6.50
N GLN A 247 -12.66 14.29 -7.58
CA GLN A 247 -13.85 13.42 -7.53
C GLN A 247 -13.53 12.06 -6.87
N VAL A 248 -12.43 11.44 -7.27
CA VAL A 248 -11.99 10.15 -6.72
C VAL A 248 -11.67 10.27 -5.23
N PHE A 249 -10.97 11.32 -4.80
CA PHE A 249 -10.65 11.55 -3.39
C PHE A 249 -11.92 11.79 -2.56
N ARG A 250 -12.82 12.67 -3.02
CA ARG A 250 -14.08 12.93 -2.32
C ARG A 250 -14.90 11.65 -2.16
N ALA A 251 -15.10 10.90 -3.24
CA ALA A 251 -15.92 9.69 -3.23
C ALA A 251 -15.34 8.57 -2.36
N ASN A 252 -14.02 8.42 -2.33
CA ASN A 252 -13.37 7.27 -1.73
C ASN A 252 -12.76 7.52 -0.34
N LEU A 253 -12.61 8.76 0.09
CA LEU A 253 -12.04 9.04 1.41
C LEU A 253 -12.73 10.19 2.14
N LEU A 254 -12.90 11.36 1.51
CA LEU A 254 -13.43 12.53 2.21
C LEU A 254 -14.86 12.31 2.72
N ASN A 255 -15.73 11.69 1.92
CA ASN A 255 -17.09 11.34 2.35
C ASN A 255 -17.08 10.36 3.54
N ILE A 256 -16.12 9.43 3.58
CA ILE A 256 -15.97 8.49 4.71
C ILE A 256 -15.57 9.26 5.97
N ILE A 257 -14.59 10.16 5.87
CA ILE A 257 -14.14 11.03 6.97
C ILE A 257 -15.31 11.84 7.53
N ALA A 258 -16.10 12.45 6.66
CA ALA A 258 -17.26 13.26 7.05
C ALA A 258 -18.38 12.45 7.72
N GLN A 259 -18.56 11.18 7.33
CA GLN A 259 -19.56 10.26 7.90
C GLN A 259 -19.15 9.66 9.24
N HIS A 260 -17.85 9.75 9.62
CA HIS A 260 -17.30 9.17 10.86
C HIS A 260 -16.57 10.21 11.71
N PRO A 261 -17.29 11.23 12.23
CA PRO A 261 -16.67 12.32 13.01
C PRO A 261 -16.05 11.85 14.34
N GLU A 262 -16.44 10.68 14.83
CA GLU A 262 -15.87 10.03 16.02
C GLU A 262 -14.53 9.37 15.79
N THR A 263 -14.15 9.09 14.55
CA THR A 263 -12.87 8.46 14.16
C THR A 263 -11.86 9.53 13.79
N LYS A 264 -10.65 9.44 14.35
CA LYS A 264 -9.54 10.35 14.00
C LYS A 264 -8.75 9.80 12.82
N PHE A 265 -8.57 10.62 11.80
CA PHE A 265 -7.81 10.27 10.60
C PHE A 265 -6.49 11.02 10.55
N TYR A 266 -5.38 10.28 10.41
CA TYR A 266 -4.03 10.78 10.19
C TYR A 266 -3.61 10.42 8.76
N LEU A 267 -3.83 11.36 7.83
CA LEU A 267 -3.47 11.18 6.43
C LEU A 267 -2.04 11.64 6.23
N PHE A 268 -1.24 10.91 5.46
CA PHE A 268 0.12 11.36 5.17
C PHE A 268 0.51 11.13 3.72
N PHE A 269 1.26 12.09 3.17
CA PHE A 269 1.94 11.94 1.89
C PHE A 269 3.27 11.21 2.13
N PRO A 270 3.52 10.06 1.44
CA PRO A 270 4.73 9.30 1.63
C PRO A 270 5.98 10.10 1.20
N PRO A 271 7.06 10.09 2.00
CA PRO A 271 8.31 10.76 1.65
C PRO A 271 9.10 9.94 0.63
N TYR A 272 8.74 10.03 -0.65
CA TYR A 272 9.53 9.43 -1.73
C TYR A 272 10.92 10.07 -1.81
N SER A 273 11.90 9.37 -2.44
CA SER A 273 13.25 9.93 -2.56
C SER A 273 13.25 11.26 -3.30
N ARG A 274 14.18 12.13 -2.96
CA ARG A 274 14.38 13.39 -3.68
C ARG A 274 14.65 13.14 -5.17
N LEU A 275 15.35 12.05 -5.47
CA LEU A 275 15.56 11.59 -6.84
C LEU A 275 14.21 11.42 -7.61
N ASN A 276 13.20 10.85 -6.96
CA ASN A 276 11.88 10.68 -7.60
C ASN A 276 11.20 12.02 -7.90
N TYR A 277 11.22 12.96 -6.96
CA TYR A 277 10.64 14.29 -7.16
C TYR A 277 11.42 15.07 -8.22
N ALA A 278 12.74 15.03 -8.19
CA ALA A 278 13.59 15.73 -9.15
C ALA A 278 13.40 15.23 -10.59
N ILE A 279 13.42 13.91 -10.78
CA ILE A 279 13.15 13.29 -12.07
C ILE A 279 11.75 13.69 -12.55
N THR A 280 10.74 13.54 -11.71
CA THR A 280 9.35 13.84 -12.09
C THR A 280 9.22 15.31 -12.49
N LYS A 281 9.73 16.24 -11.67
CA LYS A 281 9.63 17.67 -11.96
C LYS A 281 10.36 18.07 -13.24
N GLN A 282 11.58 17.55 -13.43
CA GLN A 282 12.43 17.99 -14.54
C GLN A 282 12.14 17.26 -15.85
N SER A 283 11.63 15.99 -15.85
CA SER A 283 11.29 15.27 -17.09
C SER A 283 9.80 15.28 -17.43
N ASP A 284 8.91 15.42 -16.47
CA ASP A 284 7.45 15.46 -16.63
C ASP A 284 6.81 16.49 -15.68
N PRO A 285 7.03 17.81 -15.92
CA PRO A 285 6.49 18.89 -15.11
C PRO A 285 4.98 18.81 -14.93
N GLN A 286 4.25 18.33 -15.94
CA GLN A 286 2.81 18.09 -15.88
C GLN A 286 2.44 17.18 -14.72
N LYS A 287 3.14 16.06 -14.58
CA LYS A 287 2.90 15.09 -13.51
C LYS A 287 3.27 15.66 -12.14
N PHE A 288 4.28 16.50 -12.05
CA PHE A 288 4.66 17.16 -10.81
C PHE A 288 3.63 18.20 -10.39
N GLU A 289 3.11 19.02 -11.32
CA GLU A 289 2.03 19.96 -11.03
C GLU A 289 0.72 19.23 -10.64
N ASP A 290 0.39 18.12 -11.29
CA ASP A 290 -0.73 17.26 -10.88
C ASP A 290 -0.61 16.86 -9.40
N TYR A 291 0.58 16.47 -8.97
CA TYR A 291 0.84 16.14 -7.57
C TYR A 291 0.63 17.34 -6.64
N LEU A 292 1.17 18.50 -6.97
CA LEU A 292 1.01 19.71 -6.16
C LEU A 292 -0.47 20.15 -6.06
N GLU A 293 -1.24 20.00 -7.15
CA GLU A 293 -2.68 20.28 -7.14
C GLU A 293 -3.47 19.31 -6.25
N ILE A 294 -3.10 18.02 -6.24
CA ILE A 294 -3.69 17.03 -5.32
C ILE A 294 -3.38 17.43 -3.87
N LEU A 295 -2.13 17.77 -3.58
CA LEU A 295 -1.69 18.17 -2.25
C LEU A 295 -2.44 19.41 -1.77
N ARG A 296 -2.55 20.47 -2.60
CA ARG A 296 -3.33 21.67 -2.29
C ARG A 296 -4.79 21.32 -2.01
N PHE A 297 -5.40 20.51 -2.85
CA PHE A 297 -6.79 20.12 -2.73
C PHE A 297 -7.03 19.34 -1.42
N VAL A 298 -6.25 18.30 -1.16
CA VAL A 298 -6.42 17.45 0.03
C VAL A 298 -6.28 18.26 1.32
N VAL A 299 -5.25 19.10 1.42
CA VAL A 299 -5.02 19.90 2.63
C VAL A 299 -6.17 20.89 2.87
N ASN A 300 -6.63 21.58 1.83
CA ASN A 300 -7.72 22.57 1.97
C ASN A 300 -9.07 21.90 2.29
N GLU A 301 -9.40 20.77 1.68
CA GLU A 301 -10.65 20.06 1.97
C GLU A 301 -10.62 19.44 3.36
N CYS A 302 -9.54 18.77 3.73
CA CYS A 302 -9.41 18.15 5.05
C CYS A 302 -9.42 19.18 6.19
N ALA A 303 -8.93 20.40 5.98
CA ALA A 303 -8.97 21.46 6.97
C ALA A 303 -10.39 21.87 7.39
N GLN A 304 -11.42 21.48 6.64
CA GLN A 304 -12.83 21.73 6.98
C GLN A 304 -13.41 20.68 7.96
N HIS A 305 -12.66 19.62 8.27
CA HIS A 305 -13.08 18.54 9.14
C HIS A 305 -12.18 18.44 10.38
N SER A 306 -12.77 18.50 11.56
CA SER A 306 -12.01 18.49 12.84
C SER A 306 -11.41 17.13 13.21
N ASN A 307 -11.85 16.06 12.57
CA ASN A 307 -11.44 14.70 12.83
C ASN A 307 -10.34 14.18 11.89
N VAL A 308 -9.77 15.03 11.04
CA VAL A 308 -8.70 14.65 10.13
C VAL A 308 -7.53 15.63 10.20
N LYS A 309 -6.33 15.09 10.13
CA LYS A 309 -5.06 15.82 10.02
C LYS A 309 -4.28 15.28 8.84
N VAL A 310 -3.62 16.18 8.11
CA VAL A 310 -2.79 15.83 6.95
C VAL A 310 -1.33 16.11 7.27
N TYR A 311 -0.44 15.19 6.96
CA TYR A 311 0.98 15.28 7.23
C TYR A 311 1.80 15.18 5.96
N GLY A 312 2.86 15.96 5.87
CA GLY A 312 3.80 15.95 4.76
C GLY A 312 5.24 15.86 5.28
N PHE A 313 5.99 14.89 4.79
CA PHE A 313 7.36 14.62 5.20
C PHE A 313 8.37 14.93 4.10
N GLU A 314 7.94 15.48 2.96
CA GLU A 314 8.77 15.70 1.76
C GLU A 314 9.82 16.80 1.94
N THR A 315 9.71 17.61 3.01
CA THR A 315 10.72 18.60 3.36
C THR A 315 11.86 18.04 4.22
N GLU A 316 11.79 16.77 4.61
CA GLU A 316 12.85 16.15 5.39
C GLU A 316 14.13 15.91 4.57
N LEU A 317 15.30 16.05 5.23
CA LEU A 317 16.61 15.91 4.59
C LEU A 317 16.95 14.48 4.23
N PHE A 318 16.39 13.51 4.92
CA PHE A 318 16.69 12.09 4.62
C PHE A 318 16.25 11.65 3.20
N LEU A 319 15.35 12.44 2.56
CA LEU A 319 14.95 12.19 1.18
C LEU A 319 16.09 12.42 0.18
N ASP A 320 17.05 13.25 0.54
CA ASP A 320 18.17 13.62 -0.32
C ASP A 320 19.22 12.51 -0.41
N ASP A 321 19.27 11.63 0.58
CA ASP A 321 20.17 10.48 0.63
C ASP A 321 19.51 9.21 0.11
N ILE A 322 19.87 8.81 -1.11
CA ILE A 322 19.34 7.61 -1.77
C ILE A 322 19.70 6.31 -1.03
N SER A 323 20.67 6.33 -0.12
CA SER A 323 21.03 5.19 0.71
C SER A 323 19.90 4.76 1.65
N ASN A 324 18.99 5.67 1.96
CA ASN A 324 17.78 5.43 2.75
C ASN A 324 16.69 4.70 1.98
N TYR A 325 16.90 4.42 0.69
CA TYR A 325 15.90 3.88 -0.22
C TYR A 325 16.39 2.59 -0.88
N ARG A 326 15.47 1.62 -1.03
CA ARG A 326 15.70 0.41 -1.83
C ARG A 326 15.37 0.56 -3.31
N ASP A 327 14.62 1.60 -3.65
CA ASP A 327 14.23 2.09 -4.97
C ASP A 327 13.79 3.55 -4.81
N THR A 328 13.28 4.20 -5.85
CA THR A 328 12.92 5.63 -5.77
C THR A 328 11.77 5.96 -4.81
N LEU A 329 11.01 4.98 -4.34
CA LEU A 329 9.79 5.18 -3.55
C LEU A 329 9.88 4.63 -2.12
N HIS A 330 10.50 3.43 -1.96
CA HIS A 330 10.46 2.70 -0.70
C HIS A 330 11.64 3.05 0.19
N TYR A 331 11.37 3.78 1.25
CA TYR A 331 12.34 4.18 2.27
C TYR A 331 12.48 3.14 3.37
N HIS A 332 13.55 3.28 4.16
CA HIS A 332 13.85 2.38 5.27
C HIS A 332 12.82 2.51 6.41
N GLN A 333 12.41 1.38 7.00
CA GLN A 333 11.33 1.30 8.01
C GLN A 333 11.52 2.20 9.24
N HIS A 334 12.76 2.54 9.62
CA HIS A 334 13.00 3.41 10.79
C HIS A 334 12.39 4.82 10.61
N PHE A 335 12.15 5.26 9.36
CA PHE A 335 11.43 6.52 9.12
C PHE A 335 9.94 6.40 9.43
N ASN A 336 9.35 5.21 9.25
CA ASN A 336 7.96 4.98 9.68
C ASN A 336 7.82 5.18 11.19
N SER A 337 8.78 4.69 11.99
CA SER A 337 8.83 4.93 13.43
C SER A 337 8.86 6.44 13.75
N LYS A 338 9.77 7.19 13.12
CA LYS A 338 9.82 8.66 13.28
C LYS A 338 8.49 9.33 12.92
N MET A 339 7.88 8.93 11.79
CA MET A 339 6.61 9.50 11.34
C MET A 339 5.47 9.24 12.32
N LEU A 340 5.39 8.05 12.95
CA LEU A 340 4.40 7.81 14.02
C LEU A 340 4.53 8.81 15.17
N HIS A 341 5.76 9.07 15.63
CA HIS A 341 6.02 10.02 16.68
C HIS A 341 5.73 11.46 16.26
N TRP A 342 6.09 11.86 15.05
CA TRP A 342 5.79 13.18 14.49
C TRP A 342 4.27 13.40 14.38
N MET A 343 3.55 12.45 13.79
CA MET A 343 2.08 12.53 13.69
C MET A 343 1.40 12.64 15.06
N LYS A 344 1.88 11.90 16.06
CA LYS A 344 1.32 11.98 17.43
C LYS A 344 1.54 13.34 18.08
N LYS A 345 2.71 13.98 17.85
CA LYS A 345 3.04 15.30 18.35
C LYS A 345 2.36 16.43 17.55
N GLY A 346 1.91 16.18 16.33
CA GLY A 346 1.45 17.19 15.39
C GLY A 346 2.60 17.88 14.61
N ASP A 347 3.81 17.32 14.67
CA ASP A 347 4.93 17.78 13.85
C ASP A 347 4.65 17.44 12.37
N HIS A 348 5.03 18.32 11.45
CA HIS A 348 4.79 18.17 9.99
C HIS A 348 3.31 18.18 9.57
N GLU A 349 2.41 18.66 10.41
CA GLU A 349 1.01 18.86 10.03
C GLU A 349 0.91 19.94 8.95
N LEU A 350 0.25 19.59 7.85
CA LEU A 350 -0.05 20.50 6.75
C LEU A 350 -1.39 21.19 6.97
N THR A 351 -1.36 22.50 6.87
CA THR A 351 -2.53 23.36 6.99
C THR A 351 -2.58 24.35 5.83
N PRO A 352 -3.71 24.97 5.52
CA PRO A 352 -3.77 26.01 4.49
C PRO A 352 -2.75 27.14 4.70
N SER A 353 -2.38 27.43 5.95
CA SER A 353 -1.47 28.52 6.28
C SER A 353 0.01 28.22 5.98
N ASN A 354 0.46 26.97 6.09
CA ASN A 354 1.86 26.58 5.85
C ASN A 354 2.10 25.93 4.48
N LEU A 355 1.03 25.59 3.75
CA LEU A 355 1.07 24.80 2.55
C LEU A 355 1.91 25.40 1.42
N ASN A 356 1.80 26.70 1.17
CA ASN A 356 2.57 27.36 0.11
C ASN A 356 4.08 27.33 0.39
N ALA A 357 4.50 27.60 1.62
CA ALA A 357 5.90 27.49 2.02
C ALA A 357 6.40 26.04 1.87
N TYR A 358 5.60 25.08 2.26
CA TYR A 358 5.89 23.65 2.09
C TYR A 358 6.11 23.25 0.62
N ILE A 359 5.20 23.65 -0.27
CA ILE A 359 5.28 23.40 -1.72
C ILE A 359 6.53 24.03 -2.33
N ASN A 360 6.86 25.25 -1.94
CA ASN A 360 8.06 25.95 -2.43
C ASN A 360 9.33 25.16 -2.07
N ILE A 361 9.46 24.68 -0.82
CA ILE A 361 10.61 23.88 -0.39
C ILE A 361 10.73 22.58 -1.21
N ILE A 362 9.62 21.86 -1.43
CA ILE A 362 9.64 20.64 -2.26
C ILE A 362 10.12 20.97 -3.67
N SER A 363 9.59 22.05 -4.25
CA SER A 363 9.89 22.46 -5.63
C SER A 363 11.35 22.87 -5.79
N GLU A 364 11.88 23.71 -4.89
CA GLU A 364 13.27 24.18 -4.92
C GLU A 364 14.25 23.02 -4.73
N ARG A 365 13.96 22.09 -3.83
CA ARG A 365 14.81 20.91 -3.60
C ARG A 365 14.77 19.92 -4.76
N ALA A 366 13.64 19.80 -5.45
CA ALA A 366 13.54 18.98 -6.66
C ALA A 366 14.35 19.58 -7.82
N ASP A 367 14.39 20.91 -7.95
CA ASP A 367 15.19 21.60 -8.97
C ASP A 367 16.70 21.51 -8.69
N SER A 368 17.09 21.65 -7.43
CA SER A 368 18.51 21.68 -7.03
C SER A 368 19.15 20.30 -6.90
N TYR A 369 18.39 19.21 -7.00
CA TYR A 369 18.92 17.86 -6.80
C TYR A 369 19.87 17.43 -7.95
N PRO A 370 21.09 16.93 -7.64
CA PRO A 370 22.14 16.69 -8.63
C PRO A 370 21.91 15.43 -9.48
N LEU A 371 21.07 15.50 -10.50
CA LEU A 371 20.74 14.36 -11.36
C LEU A 371 21.91 13.91 -12.25
N GLY A 372 22.85 14.80 -12.59
CA GLY A 372 23.93 14.51 -13.53
C GLY A 372 24.85 13.38 -13.07
N ASP A 373 25.25 13.38 -11.78
CA ASP A 373 26.13 12.35 -11.23
C ASP A 373 25.46 10.98 -11.15
N ILE A 374 24.19 10.97 -10.74
CA ILE A 374 23.37 9.75 -10.68
C ILE A 374 23.17 9.19 -12.10
N GLY A 375 22.89 10.03 -13.06
CA GLY A 375 22.75 9.64 -14.47
C GLY A 375 24.01 8.96 -15.01
N ARG A 376 25.19 9.54 -14.76
CA ARG A 376 26.46 8.97 -15.19
C ARG A 376 26.73 7.58 -14.57
N GLN A 377 26.45 7.43 -13.27
CA GLN A 377 26.63 6.15 -12.58
C GLN A 377 25.70 5.07 -13.15
N ILE A 378 24.43 5.41 -13.39
CA ILE A 378 23.44 4.47 -13.95
C ILE A 378 23.78 4.11 -15.39
N GLU A 379 24.19 5.06 -16.22
CA GLU A 379 24.61 4.77 -17.60
C GLU A 379 25.85 3.87 -17.67
N SER A 380 26.87 4.16 -16.84
CA SER A 380 28.03 3.30 -16.74
C SER A 380 27.66 1.87 -16.39
N PHE A 381 26.76 1.68 -15.43
CA PHE A 381 26.28 0.36 -15.05
C PHE A 381 25.49 -0.33 -16.16
N LEU A 382 24.54 0.37 -16.80
CA LEU A 382 23.70 -0.20 -17.87
C LEU A 382 24.52 -0.60 -19.11
N ASN A 383 25.61 0.09 -19.40
CA ASN A 383 26.53 -0.25 -20.49
C ASN A 383 27.43 -1.46 -20.19
N LEU A 384 27.56 -1.86 -18.91
CA LEU A 384 28.30 -3.03 -18.48
C LEU A 384 27.46 -4.30 -18.40
N VAL A 385 26.13 -4.15 -18.49
CA VAL A 385 25.17 -5.27 -18.45
C VAL A 385 24.75 -5.59 -19.88
N PRO A 386 25.03 -6.79 -20.44
CA PRO A 386 24.71 -7.18 -21.81
C PRO A 386 23.21 -7.26 -22.08
#